data_68b92dbe19d2d48561d5b237b1775898
#
_entry.id   68b92dbe19d2d48561d5b237b1775898
#
_cell.length_a   1.000
_cell.length_b   1.000
_cell.length_c   1.000
_cell.angle_alpha   90.00
_cell.angle_beta   90.00
_cell.angle_gamma   90.00
#
_symmetry.space_group_name_H-M   'P 1'
#
loop_
_entity.id
_entity.type
_entity.pdbx_description
1 polymer ?
#
loop_
_entity_poly.entity_id
_entity_poly.type
_entity_poly.pdbx_seq_one_letter_code
_entity_poly.pdbx_strand_id
1 'polypeptide(L)'
;MKTRIAEVAAVVLGLGVLLSPFVILGGLLVVHENPKATDLPSVIASVRGAVVCITKDDRYSASGCIVSPDGIVFTARHLTDGVEGQYRVHLDDGREFGVKYVLEDRVKDIAFLKLDLPAGTRIQYMELSPFVRPVVGEAVFMIGSPHGFGNFNTVSVGIVSALGRNLKDREGWNSVAKYNWMDMIQSTSPAFSGNSGGPVFNMRGEVLGSLVAGEDATLNFSIPVWQFASLVAVADRMFTECDLRVVTPCDKTTFTPEAEDLYNLWGTLW
;
A
#
# COMPACT_ATOMS: atom_id res chain seq x y z
N MET A 1 9.36 -28.62 25.99
CA MET A 1 9.92 -28.68 24.64
C MET A 1 11.29 -29.32 24.71
N LYS A 2 11.43 -30.58 24.30
CA LYS A 2 12.66 -31.34 24.48
C LYS A 2 13.52 -31.21 23.23
N THR A 3 14.66 -30.56 23.36
CA THR A 3 15.71 -30.49 22.35
C THR A 3 16.41 -31.85 22.27
N ARG A 4 16.37 -32.52 21.14
CA ARG A 4 17.17 -33.72 20.89
C ARG A 4 18.56 -33.27 20.40
N ILE A 5 19.56 -33.55 21.23
CA ILE A 5 20.97 -33.42 20.84
C ILE A 5 21.34 -34.78 20.21
N ALA A 6 21.68 -34.75 18.93
CA ALA A 6 22.28 -35.90 18.24
C ALA A 6 23.76 -35.61 18.05
N GLU A 7 24.64 -36.38 18.75
CA GLU A 7 26.07 -36.41 18.49
C GLU A 7 26.34 -37.22 17.21
N VAL A 8 26.88 -36.58 16.21
CA VAL A 8 27.38 -37.25 15.00
C VAL A 8 28.88 -36.97 14.87
N ALA A 9 29.68 -37.96 15.13
CA ALA A 9 31.10 -37.96 14.78
C ALA A 9 31.21 -38.17 13.25
N ALA A 10 31.61 -37.16 12.51
CA ALA A 10 31.82 -37.24 11.05
C ALA A 10 33.34 -37.33 10.76
N VAL A 11 33.77 -38.43 10.17
CA VAL A 11 35.08 -38.58 9.51
C VAL A 11 34.99 -37.85 8.16
N VAL A 12 35.83 -36.84 7.98
CA VAL A 12 35.93 -36.13 6.72
C VAL A 12 36.86 -36.87 5.78
N LEU A 13 36.32 -37.46 4.71
CA LEU A 13 37.06 -37.79 3.48
C LEU A 13 36.42 -37.06 2.31
N GLY A 14 37.27 -36.31 1.60
CA GLY A 14 36.89 -35.30 0.63
C GLY A 14 36.09 -35.82 -0.55
N LEU A 15 35.15 -34.97 -0.96
CA LEU A 15 34.69 -34.76 -2.36
C LEU A 15 33.82 -33.51 -2.33
N GLY A 16 34.09 -32.56 -3.24
CA GLY A 16 33.46 -31.25 -3.28
C GLY A 16 31.96 -31.33 -3.58
N VAL A 17 31.17 -30.83 -2.66
CA VAL A 17 29.73 -30.49 -2.84
C VAL A 17 29.54 -29.12 -2.32
N LEU A 18 28.86 -28.29 -3.11
CA LEU A 18 28.43 -26.92 -2.79
C LEU A 18 27.73 -26.85 -1.45
N LEU A 19 28.37 -26.21 -0.47
CA LEU A 19 27.88 -26.10 0.90
C LEU A 19 27.07 -24.83 1.08
N SER A 20 25.86 -24.99 1.53
CA SER A 20 25.12 -23.94 2.23
C SER A 20 25.90 -23.52 3.50
N PRO A 21 25.77 -22.27 3.98
CA PRO A 21 26.65 -21.74 5.02
C PRO A 21 26.40 -22.42 6.37
N PHE A 22 27.36 -23.25 6.80
CA PHE A 22 27.44 -23.76 8.18
C PHE A 22 28.38 -22.87 8.97
N VAL A 23 27.93 -22.36 10.11
CA VAL A 23 28.80 -21.70 11.09
C VAL A 23 29.03 -22.67 12.23
N ILE A 24 30.30 -23.08 12.44
CA ILE A 24 30.70 -23.91 13.56
C ILE A 24 31.21 -23.01 14.68
N LEU A 25 30.47 -22.88 15.77
CA LEU A 25 30.94 -22.29 17.02
C LEU A 25 30.89 -23.34 18.12
N GLY A 26 32.06 -23.75 18.62
CA GLY A 26 32.17 -24.58 19.82
C GLY A 26 31.54 -25.96 19.73
N GLY A 27 31.62 -26.65 18.60
CA GLY A 27 31.16 -28.05 18.46
C GLY A 27 29.63 -28.22 18.36
N LEU A 28 28.87 -27.13 18.30
CA LEU A 28 27.41 -27.15 18.09
C LEU A 28 27.08 -26.83 16.64
N LEU A 29 26.50 -27.79 15.93
CA LEU A 29 25.96 -27.57 14.58
C LEU A 29 24.64 -26.83 14.73
N VAL A 30 24.62 -25.53 14.47
CA VAL A 30 23.38 -24.77 14.37
C VAL A 30 22.86 -24.91 12.95
N VAL A 31 21.89 -25.77 12.75
CA VAL A 31 21.12 -25.80 11.50
C VAL A 31 20.23 -24.57 11.49
N HIS A 32 20.59 -23.58 10.66
CA HIS A 32 19.68 -22.49 10.37
C HIS A 32 18.56 -23.06 9.51
N GLU A 33 17.41 -23.33 10.11
CA GLU A 33 16.20 -23.56 9.31
C GLU A 33 15.95 -22.29 8.50
N ASN A 34 16.06 -22.37 7.18
CA ASN A 34 15.54 -21.31 6.32
C ASN A 34 14.09 -21.11 6.71
N PRO A 35 13.66 -19.87 7.04
CA PRO A 35 12.25 -19.62 7.29
C PRO A 35 11.50 -20.15 6.06
N LYS A 36 10.48 -21.00 6.28
CA LYS A 36 9.62 -21.50 5.21
C LYS A 36 9.25 -20.32 4.32
N ALA A 37 9.66 -20.38 3.05
CA ALA A 37 9.23 -19.37 2.09
C ALA A 37 7.69 -19.34 2.15
N THR A 38 7.14 -18.22 2.58
CA THR A 38 5.69 -18.03 2.61
C THR A 38 5.24 -18.09 1.16
N ASP A 39 4.35 -19.00 0.81
CA ASP A 39 3.85 -19.13 -0.57
C ASP A 39 2.96 -17.93 -0.93
N LEU A 40 2.96 -17.53 -2.17
CA LEU A 40 2.20 -16.37 -2.63
C LEU A 40 0.69 -16.46 -2.30
N PRO A 41 -0.01 -17.61 -2.46
CA PRO A 41 -1.39 -17.75 -2.03
C PRO A 41 -1.62 -17.41 -0.57
N SER A 42 -0.76 -17.86 0.34
CA SER A 42 -0.86 -17.55 1.77
C SER A 42 -0.63 -16.06 2.06
N VAL A 43 0.33 -15.44 1.37
CA VAL A 43 0.57 -13.99 1.49
C VAL A 43 -0.65 -13.20 1.01
N ILE A 44 -1.19 -13.53 -0.17
CA ILE A 44 -2.39 -12.89 -0.70
C ILE A 44 -3.56 -13.02 0.29
N ALA A 45 -3.81 -14.22 0.82
CA ALA A 45 -4.87 -14.46 1.80
C ALA A 45 -4.71 -13.60 3.06
N SER A 46 -3.47 -13.31 3.48
CA SER A 46 -3.18 -12.50 4.66
C SER A 46 -3.39 -11.00 4.46
N VAL A 47 -3.37 -10.49 3.24
CA VAL A 47 -3.44 -9.04 2.97
C VAL A 47 -4.72 -8.60 2.25
N ARG A 48 -5.37 -9.51 1.48
CA ARG A 48 -6.47 -9.15 0.59
C ARG A 48 -7.67 -8.52 1.30
N GLY A 49 -7.95 -8.90 2.55
CA GLY A 49 -9.07 -8.35 3.32
C GLY A 49 -8.89 -6.88 3.72
N ALA A 50 -7.68 -6.32 3.58
CA ALA A 50 -7.43 -4.90 3.75
C ALA A 50 -7.56 -4.12 2.44
N VAL A 51 -7.62 -4.81 1.28
CA VAL A 51 -7.80 -4.13 -0.02
C VAL A 51 -9.28 -3.90 -0.27
N VAL A 52 -9.61 -2.72 -0.78
CA VAL A 52 -10.99 -2.29 -1.00
C VAL A 52 -11.22 -1.82 -2.43
N CYS A 53 -12.45 -2.01 -2.90
CA CYS A 53 -12.95 -1.31 -4.07
C CYS A 53 -13.69 -0.05 -3.61
N ILE A 54 -13.39 1.07 -4.23
CA ILE A 54 -14.03 2.35 -3.94
C ILE A 54 -14.87 2.72 -5.15
N THR A 55 -16.16 2.94 -4.96
CA THR A 55 -17.06 3.46 -5.99
C THR A 55 -17.49 4.87 -5.65
N LYS A 56 -17.74 5.67 -6.69
CA LYS A 56 -18.24 7.01 -6.59
C LYS A 56 -19.45 7.18 -7.50
N ASP A 57 -20.61 7.50 -6.92
CA ASP A 57 -21.88 7.67 -7.63
C ASP A 57 -22.20 6.48 -8.54
N ASP A 58 -21.78 5.27 -8.17
CA ASP A 58 -21.93 4.00 -8.91
C ASP A 58 -21.37 4.02 -10.35
N ARG A 59 -20.56 5.02 -10.70
CA ARG A 59 -20.03 5.23 -12.07
C ARG A 59 -18.52 5.09 -12.18
N TYR A 60 -17.80 5.55 -11.16
CA TYR A 60 -16.35 5.52 -11.14
C TYR A 60 -15.89 4.55 -10.07
N SER A 61 -14.83 3.82 -10.36
CA SER A 61 -14.24 2.90 -9.40
C SER A 61 -12.73 3.08 -9.33
N ALA A 62 -12.22 2.85 -8.15
CA ALA A 62 -10.80 2.81 -7.85
C ALA A 62 -10.55 1.72 -6.80
N SER A 63 -9.29 1.52 -6.48
CA SER A 63 -8.84 0.62 -5.42
C SER A 63 -8.26 1.42 -4.26
N GLY A 64 -8.17 0.81 -3.10
CA GLY A 64 -7.54 1.39 -1.92
C GLY A 64 -7.08 0.32 -0.96
N CYS A 65 -6.47 0.75 0.14
CA CYS A 65 -6.06 -0.14 1.21
C CYS A 65 -6.39 0.46 2.57
N ILE A 66 -7.04 -0.31 3.43
CA ILE A 66 -7.31 0.05 4.82
C ILE A 66 -6.00 0.01 5.59
N VAL A 67 -5.67 1.09 6.30
CA VAL A 67 -4.37 1.25 7.00
C VAL A 67 -4.49 1.57 8.49
N SER A 68 -5.71 1.55 9.02
CA SER A 68 -5.96 1.68 10.45
C SER A 68 -7.16 0.85 10.92
N PRO A 69 -7.21 0.45 12.19
CA PRO A 69 -8.32 -0.35 12.72
C PRO A 69 -9.65 0.41 12.78
N ASP A 70 -9.62 1.72 12.70
CA ASP A 70 -10.76 2.64 12.74
C ASP A 70 -11.18 3.14 11.34
N GLY A 71 -10.63 2.51 10.28
CA GLY A 71 -11.11 2.66 8.91
C GLY A 71 -10.52 3.82 8.13
N ILE A 72 -9.24 4.12 8.29
CA ILE A 72 -8.53 4.98 7.35
C ILE A 72 -8.12 4.15 6.14
N VAL A 73 -8.46 4.62 4.94
CA VAL A 73 -8.13 4.00 3.65
C VAL A 73 -7.26 4.95 2.85
N PHE A 74 -6.12 4.51 2.34
CA PHE A 74 -5.44 5.28 1.30
C PHE A 74 -5.94 4.89 -0.10
N THR A 75 -5.96 5.86 -1.00
CA THR A 75 -6.29 5.69 -2.43
C THR A 75 -5.59 6.75 -3.27
N ALA A 76 -5.78 6.71 -4.59
CA ALA A 76 -5.29 7.77 -5.48
C ALA A 76 -6.19 9.02 -5.36
N ARG A 77 -5.55 10.21 -5.26
CA ARG A 77 -6.25 11.47 -5.16
C ARG A 77 -7.09 11.79 -6.39
N HIS A 78 -6.64 11.42 -7.59
CA HIS A 78 -7.40 11.72 -8.82
C HIS A 78 -8.81 11.09 -8.82
N LEU A 79 -9.10 10.12 -7.93
CA LEU A 79 -10.46 9.64 -7.68
C LEU A 79 -11.31 10.70 -6.98
N THR A 80 -10.72 11.47 -6.05
CA THR A 80 -11.42 12.43 -5.19
C THR A 80 -11.35 13.86 -5.72
N ASP A 81 -10.37 14.18 -6.57
CA ASP A 81 -10.03 15.52 -7.03
C ASP A 81 -11.17 16.23 -7.77
N GLY A 82 -11.61 17.34 -7.16
CA GLY A 82 -12.53 18.29 -7.78
C GLY A 82 -13.93 17.77 -8.08
N VAL A 83 -14.30 16.61 -7.59
CA VAL A 83 -15.62 16.01 -7.86
C VAL A 83 -16.33 15.72 -6.55
N GLU A 84 -17.37 16.48 -6.26
CA GLU A 84 -18.35 16.12 -5.24
C GLU A 84 -19.01 14.80 -5.62
N GLY A 85 -19.34 13.96 -4.65
CA GLY A 85 -20.00 12.68 -4.89
C GLY A 85 -20.04 11.82 -3.64
N GLN A 86 -20.89 10.79 -3.68
CA GLN A 86 -20.98 9.81 -2.60
C GLN A 86 -20.01 8.68 -2.87
N TYR A 87 -19.10 8.48 -1.91
CA TYR A 87 -18.15 7.36 -1.95
C TYR A 87 -18.70 6.18 -1.15
N ARG A 88 -18.55 5.00 -1.73
CA ARG A 88 -18.81 3.71 -1.07
C ARG A 88 -17.56 2.88 -1.14
N VAL A 89 -17.24 2.23 -0.04
CA VAL A 89 -16.06 1.38 0.09
C VAL A 89 -16.52 -0.05 0.35
N HIS A 90 -16.20 -0.94 -0.58
CA HIS A 90 -16.58 -2.35 -0.57
C HIS A 90 -15.41 -3.20 -0.06
N LEU A 91 -15.67 -4.03 0.93
CA LEU A 91 -14.70 -4.92 1.57
C LEU A 91 -14.77 -6.33 0.99
N ASP A 92 -13.69 -7.11 1.14
CA ASP A 92 -13.59 -8.50 0.66
C ASP A 92 -14.63 -9.44 1.29
N ASP A 93 -15.10 -9.14 2.50
CA ASP A 93 -16.12 -9.92 3.21
C ASP A 93 -17.57 -9.55 2.83
N GLY A 94 -17.75 -8.70 1.83
CA GLY A 94 -19.05 -8.26 1.31
C GLY A 94 -19.68 -7.10 2.06
N ARG A 95 -19.04 -6.59 3.11
CA ARG A 95 -19.51 -5.36 3.77
C ARG A 95 -19.23 -4.13 2.92
N GLU A 96 -20.07 -3.12 3.12
CA GLU A 96 -19.96 -1.82 2.45
C GLU A 96 -20.13 -0.70 3.47
N PHE A 97 -19.30 0.35 3.32
CA PHE A 97 -19.36 1.53 4.19
C PHE A 97 -19.32 2.82 3.38
N GLY A 98 -19.99 3.85 3.88
CA GLY A 98 -19.87 5.20 3.42
C GLY A 98 -18.53 5.82 3.84
N VAL A 99 -18.19 6.96 3.24
CA VAL A 99 -17.01 7.75 3.60
C VAL A 99 -17.48 8.99 4.36
N LYS A 100 -16.97 9.18 5.57
CA LYS A 100 -17.29 10.29 6.45
C LYS A 100 -16.44 11.53 6.12
N TYR A 101 -15.13 11.33 5.91
CA TYR A 101 -14.16 12.39 5.64
C TYR A 101 -13.21 12.00 4.53
N VAL A 102 -12.71 13.00 3.80
CA VAL A 102 -11.67 12.87 2.76
C VAL A 102 -10.55 13.88 3.06
N LEU A 103 -9.31 13.40 3.07
CA LEU A 103 -8.10 14.21 3.13
C LEU A 103 -7.26 13.97 1.89
N GLU A 104 -6.91 15.04 1.17
CA GLU A 104 -6.14 14.96 -0.07
C GLU A 104 -4.74 15.54 0.09
N ASP A 105 -3.73 14.81 -0.36
CA ASP A 105 -2.41 15.39 -0.61
C ASP A 105 -2.41 16.05 -2.00
N ARG A 106 -2.34 17.38 -2.04
CA ARG A 106 -2.41 18.14 -3.29
C ARG A 106 -1.18 18.00 -4.19
N VAL A 107 -0.11 17.42 -3.66
CA VAL A 107 1.18 17.29 -4.37
C VAL A 107 1.39 15.89 -4.91
N LYS A 108 1.01 14.86 -4.14
CA LYS A 108 1.40 13.45 -4.38
C LYS A 108 0.20 12.64 -4.80
N ASP A 109 -0.73 12.91 -5.49
CA ASP A 109 -1.84 12.02 -5.94
C ASP A 109 -2.25 10.91 -4.94
N ILE A 110 -2.22 11.23 -3.65
CA ILE A 110 -2.67 10.37 -2.54
C ILE A 110 -3.85 11.05 -1.83
N ALA A 111 -4.86 10.26 -1.50
CA ALA A 111 -5.96 10.67 -0.63
C ALA A 111 -6.16 9.64 0.48
N PHE A 112 -6.66 10.11 1.62
CA PHE A 112 -7.11 9.29 2.72
C PHE A 112 -8.61 9.48 2.91
N LEU A 113 -9.32 8.36 3.02
CA LEU A 113 -10.74 8.32 3.27
C LEU A 113 -10.97 7.80 4.69
N LYS A 114 -11.86 8.43 5.45
CA LYS A 114 -12.35 7.91 6.72
C LYS A 114 -13.68 7.20 6.52
N LEU A 115 -13.71 5.91 6.80
CA LEU A 115 -14.95 5.13 6.72
C LEU A 115 -15.91 5.52 7.85
N ASP A 116 -17.20 5.52 7.55
CA ASP A 116 -18.26 5.66 8.54
C ASP A 116 -18.57 4.28 9.16
N LEU A 117 -17.72 3.89 10.11
CA LEU A 117 -17.83 2.57 10.77
C LEU A 117 -18.71 2.65 12.00
N PRO A 118 -19.68 1.72 12.16
CA PRO A 118 -20.37 1.52 13.44
C PRO A 118 -19.37 1.21 14.57
N ALA A 119 -19.64 1.71 15.76
CA ALA A 119 -18.79 1.46 16.93
C ALA A 119 -18.59 -0.05 17.17
N GLY A 120 -17.34 -0.45 17.43
CA GLY A 120 -16.97 -1.86 17.64
C GLY A 120 -16.80 -2.68 16.37
N THR A 121 -16.93 -2.08 15.18
CA THR A 121 -16.65 -2.76 13.92
C THR A 121 -15.18 -3.19 13.86
N ARG A 122 -14.95 -4.46 13.53
CA ARG A 122 -13.62 -5.01 13.27
C ARG A 122 -13.42 -5.15 11.77
N ILE A 123 -12.30 -4.63 11.27
CA ILE A 123 -11.87 -4.73 9.87
C ILE A 123 -10.40 -5.13 9.81
N GLN A 124 -10.01 -5.76 8.72
CA GLN A 124 -8.60 -6.03 8.46
C GLN A 124 -7.94 -4.76 7.92
N TYR A 125 -6.71 -4.49 8.34
CA TYR A 125 -5.93 -3.35 7.91
C TYR A 125 -4.45 -3.71 7.77
N MET A 126 -3.69 -2.88 7.06
CA MET A 126 -2.24 -2.98 6.87
C MET A 126 -1.54 -1.88 7.62
N GLU A 127 -0.52 -2.21 8.38
CA GLU A 127 0.40 -1.22 8.90
C GLU A 127 1.40 -0.81 7.82
N LEU A 128 1.53 0.49 7.56
CA LEU A 128 2.49 1.01 6.59
C LEU A 128 3.84 1.26 7.27
N SER A 129 4.90 0.77 6.65
CA SER A 129 6.27 1.04 7.09
C SER A 129 6.96 2.01 6.13
N PRO A 130 7.41 3.19 6.61
CA PRO A 130 8.16 4.13 5.78
C PRO A 130 9.59 3.65 5.46
N PHE A 131 10.01 2.52 6.03
CA PHE A 131 11.38 1.98 5.87
C PHE A 131 11.49 0.86 4.83
N VAL A 132 10.36 0.38 4.29
CA VAL A 132 10.38 -0.63 3.24
C VAL A 132 10.96 -0.03 1.96
N ARG A 133 11.97 -0.69 1.39
CA ARG A 133 12.63 -0.27 0.15
C ARG A 133 12.70 -1.46 -0.80
N PRO A 134 12.05 -1.39 -1.95
CA PRO A 134 12.16 -2.42 -2.97
C PRO A 134 13.52 -2.33 -3.69
N VAL A 135 13.89 -3.43 -4.34
CA VAL A 135 15.04 -3.48 -5.25
C VAL A 135 14.58 -3.87 -6.66
N VAL A 136 15.30 -3.40 -7.68
CA VAL A 136 15.02 -3.77 -9.07
C VAL A 136 15.16 -5.28 -9.24
N GLY A 137 14.16 -5.93 -9.87
CA GLY A 137 14.06 -7.37 -10.02
C GLY A 137 13.30 -8.07 -8.88
N GLU A 138 12.95 -7.37 -7.81
CA GLU A 138 12.13 -7.93 -6.73
C GLU A 138 10.74 -8.29 -7.26
N ALA A 139 10.29 -9.52 -6.96
CA ALA A 139 8.93 -9.95 -7.29
C ALA A 139 7.91 -9.17 -6.46
N VAL A 140 6.85 -8.71 -7.13
CA VAL A 140 5.76 -7.93 -6.53
C VAL A 140 4.41 -8.44 -7.01
N PHE A 141 3.39 -8.18 -6.23
CA PHE A 141 2.01 -8.35 -6.67
C PHE A 141 1.18 -7.13 -6.30
N MET A 142 0.11 -6.91 -7.01
CA MET A 142 -0.89 -5.92 -6.68
C MET A 142 -2.26 -6.56 -6.56
N ILE A 143 -3.12 -5.95 -5.76
CA ILE A 143 -4.53 -6.32 -5.65
C ILE A 143 -5.36 -5.07 -5.92
N GLY A 144 -6.40 -5.20 -6.75
CA GLY A 144 -7.25 -4.08 -7.09
C GLY A 144 -8.54 -4.49 -7.79
N SER A 145 -9.22 -3.52 -8.41
CA SER A 145 -10.53 -3.67 -9.03
C SER A 145 -10.50 -3.19 -10.48
N PRO A 146 -9.76 -3.87 -11.38
CA PRO A 146 -9.66 -3.44 -12.78
C PRO A 146 -11.05 -3.39 -13.42
N HIS A 147 -11.35 -2.28 -14.09
CA HIS A 147 -12.64 -2.01 -14.72
C HIS A 147 -13.86 -2.03 -13.77
N GLY A 148 -13.63 -1.91 -12.46
CA GLY A 148 -14.67 -1.70 -11.48
C GLY A 148 -14.98 -2.87 -10.57
N PHE A 149 -16.06 -2.74 -9.82
CA PHE A 149 -16.46 -3.66 -8.75
C PHE A 149 -16.65 -5.11 -9.22
N GLY A 150 -17.06 -5.33 -10.47
CA GLY A 150 -17.23 -6.69 -11.01
C GLY A 150 -15.93 -7.51 -11.07
N ASN A 151 -14.77 -6.86 -10.99
CA ASN A 151 -13.45 -7.50 -10.95
C ASN A 151 -12.72 -7.21 -9.62
N PHE A 152 -13.47 -6.99 -8.55
CA PHE A 152 -12.91 -6.69 -7.24
C PHE A 152 -11.94 -7.78 -6.76
N ASN A 153 -10.88 -7.37 -6.07
CA ASN A 153 -9.82 -8.23 -5.55
C ASN A 153 -9.08 -9.07 -6.62
N THR A 154 -8.96 -8.55 -7.83
CA THR A 154 -8.08 -9.14 -8.85
C THR A 154 -6.62 -8.97 -8.45
N VAL A 155 -5.90 -10.09 -8.50
CA VAL A 155 -4.45 -10.14 -8.22
C VAL A 155 -3.67 -10.16 -9.53
N SER A 156 -2.62 -9.35 -9.62
CA SER A 156 -1.64 -9.42 -10.71
C SER A 156 -0.22 -9.47 -10.15
N VAL A 157 0.68 -10.18 -10.83
CA VAL A 157 2.06 -10.42 -10.40
C VAL A 157 3.04 -9.85 -11.41
N GLY A 158 4.14 -9.31 -10.94
CA GLY A 158 5.22 -8.77 -11.77
C GLY A 158 6.50 -8.62 -10.98
N ILE A 159 7.35 -7.71 -11.45
CA ILE A 159 8.59 -7.33 -10.78
C ILE A 159 8.71 -5.82 -10.69
N VAL A 160 9.51 -5.33 -9.77
CA VAL A 160 10.03 -3.96 -9.80
C VAL A 160 10.97 -3.84 -11.00
N SER A 161 10.59 -3.08 -12.02
CA SER A 161 11.37 -2.93 -13.24
C SER A 161 12.29 -1.71 -13.23
N ALA A 162 11.97 -0.68 -12.41
CA ALA A 162 12.84 0.46 -12.14
C ALA A 162 12.41 1.19 -10.87
N LEU A 163 13.33 2.01 -10.35
CA LEU A 163 13.11 2.93 -9.23
C LEU A 163 13.51 4.35 -9.63
N GLY A 164 13.07 5.34 -8.85
CA GLY A 164 13.43 6.73 -9.04
C GLY A 164 12.88 7.34 -10.35
N ARG A 165 11.74 6.84 -10.85
CA ARG A 165 11.15 7.37 -12.07
C ARG A 165 10.55 8.75 -11.82
N ASN A 166 10.91 9.70 -12.68
CA ASN A 166 10.31 11.03 -12.73
C ASN A 166 9.36 11.09 -13.92
N LEU A 167 8.07 11.30 -13.66
CA LEU A 167 7.04 11.36 -14.69
C LEU A 167 6.55 12.80 -14.95
N LYS A 168 6.98 13.77 -14.14
CA LYS A 168 6.50 15.15 -14.21
C LYS A 168 6.75 15.79 -15.58
N ASP A 169 7.91 15.52 -16.15
CA ASP A 169 8.36 16.14 -17.40
C ASP A 169 8.29 15.18 -18.58
N ARG A 170 7.56 14.06 -18.45
CA ARG A 170 7.46 13.04 -19.48
C ARG A 170 6.52 13.50 -20.59
N GLU A 171 6.97 13.40 -21.83
CA GLU A 171 6.17 13.71 -23.01
C GLU A 171 4.89 12.86 -23.03
N GLY A 172 3.76 13.47 -23.35
CA GLY A 172 2.43 12.82 -23.34
C GLY A 172 1.72 12.82 -21.97
N TRP A 173 2.40 13.22 -20.87
CA TRP A 173 1.84 13.21 -19.51
C TRP A 173 1.45 14.59 -18.98
N ASN A 174 1.30 15.58 -19.87
CA ASN A 174 0.98 16.97 -19.50
C ASN A 174 -0.32 17.11 -18.68
N SER A 175 -1.30 16.23 -18.87
CA SER A 175 -2.57 16.25 -18.14
C SER A 175 -2.41 15.92 -16.65
N VAL A 176 -1.32 15.26 -16.27
CA VAL A 176 -0.99 14.85 -14.89
C VAL A 176 0.16 15.66 -14.29
N ALA A 177 0.64 16.69 -15.02
CA ALA A 177 1.70 17.60 -14.56
C ALA A 177 1.38 18.32 -13.23
N LYS A 178 0.10 18.32 -12.82
CA LYS A 178 -0.35 18.86 -11.54
C LYS A 178 0.12 18.02 -10.34
N TYR A 179 0.52 16.75 -10.56
CA TYR A 179 1.07 15.89 -9.52
C TYR A 179 2.60 15.88 -9.57
N ASN A 180 3.22 15.87 -8.41
CA ASN A 180 4.67 15.72 -8.32
C ASN A 180 5.03 14.22 -8.32
N TRP A 181 4.91 13.56 -9.47
CA TRP A 181 5.23 12.15 -9.65
C TRP A 181 6.75 11.95 -9.83
N MET A 182 7.47 12.12 -8.73
CA MET A 182 8.92 11.92 -8.66
C MET A 182 9.24 10.72 -7.76
N ASP A 183 10.40 10.12 -7.99
CA ASP A 183 10.90 8.96 -7.25
C ASP A 183 9.93 7.77 -7.24
N MET A 184 9.24 7.56 -8.39
CA MET A 184 8.23 6.52 -8.51
C MET A 184 8.84 5.13 -8.64
N ILE A 185 8.13 4.12 -8.13
CA ILE A 185 8.38 2.71 -8.41
C ILE A 185 7.73 2.36 -9.74
N GLN A 186 8.51 1.79 -10.67
CA GLN A 186 7.99 1.19 -11.90
C GLN A 186 7.87 -0.32 -11.73
N SER A 187 6.72 -0.91 -12.11
CA SER A 187 6.49 -2.35 -12.04
C SER A 187 5.88 -2.90 -13.33
N THR A 188 6.03 -4.22 -13.52
CA THR A 188 5.45 -4.94 -14.66
C THR A 188 4.17 -5.69 -14.31
N SER A 189 3.64 -5.53 -13.09
CA SER A 189 2.36 -6.15 -12.70
C SER A 189 1.24 -5.60 -13.58
N PRO A 190 0.47 -6.44 -14.30
CA PRO A 190 -0.61 -5.95 -15.15
C PRO A 190 -1.61 -5.10 -14.37
N ALA A 191 -1.88 -3.89 -14.88
CA ALA A 191 -2.80 -2.94 -14.26
C ALA A 191 -3.65 -2.23 -15.32
N PHE A 192 -4.87 -1.86 -14.92
CA PHE A 192 -5.87 -1.23 -15.77
C PHE A 192 -6.61 -0.15 -14.97
N SER A 193 -7.42 0.65 -15.67
CA SER A 193 -8.33 1.59 -15.02
C SER A 193 -9.16 0.90 -13.93
N GLY A 194 -9.26 1.51 -12.76
CA GLY A 194 -9.87 0.93 -11.56
C GLY A 194 -8.87 0.36 -10.56
N ASN A 195 -7.63 0.06 -10.98
CA ASN A 195 -6.57 -0.33 -10.05
C ASN A 195 -5.91 0.88 -9.34
N SER A 196 -6.17 2.11 -9.79
CA SER A 196 -5.66 3.33 -9.19
C SER A 196 -5.94 3.39 -7.68
N GLY A 197 -4.93 3.72 -6.88
CA GLY A 197 -4.98 3.74 -5.43
C GLY A 197 -4.76 2.37 -4.78
N GLY A 198 -4.77 1.29 -5.56
CA GLY A 198 -4.53 -0.06 -5.05
C GLY A 198 -3.09 -0.26 -4.57
N PRO A 199 -2.89 -1.11 -3.53
CA PRO A 199 -1.59 -1.40 -2.98
C PRO A 199 -0.76 -2.30 -3.90
N VAL A 200 0.53 -2.01 -4.00
CA VAL A 200 1.56 -2.91 -4.54
C VAL A 200 2.33 -3.49 -3.37
N PHE A 201 2.45 -4.81 -3.35
CA PHE A 201 3.08 -5.57 -2.27
C PHE A 201 4.36 -6.28 -2.73
N ASN A 202 5.28 -6.49 -1.81
CA ASN A 202 6.33 -7.49 -1.99
C ASN A 202 5.83 -8.91 -1.59
N MET A 203 6.66 -9.93 -1.80
CA MET A 203 6.33 -11.32 -1.48
C MET A 203 6.28 -11.62 0.03
N ARG A 204 6.49 -10.63 0.90
CA ARG A 204 6.26 -10.72 2.35
C ARG A 204 4.92 -10.11 2.77
N GLY A 205 4.15 -9.54 1.82
CA GLY A 205 2.89 -8.84 2.09
C GLY A 205 3.08 -7.42 2.62
N GLU A 206 4.27 -6.84 2.53
CA GLU A 206 4.52 -5.45 2.89
C GLU A 206 4.12 -4.53 1.74
N VAL A 207 3.44 -3.44 2.04
CA VAL A 207 3.06 -2.42 1.04
C VAL A 207 4.31 -1.68 0.58
N LEU A 208 4.57 -1.71 -0.73
CA LEU A 208 5.64 -0.96 -1.38
C LEU A 208 5.18 0.42 -1.87
N GLY A 209 3.93 0.54 -2.26
CA GLY A 209 3.39 1.78 -2.79
C GLY A 209 1.92 1.70 -3.19
N SER A 210 1.40 2.83 -3.67
CA SER A 210 0.06 3.01 -4.22
C SER A 210 0.13 3.20 -5.73
N LEU A 211 -0.56 2.36 -6.51
CA LEU A 211 -0.61 2.49 -7.96
C LEU A 211 -1.38 3.76 -8.34
N VAL A 212 -0.83 4.57 -9.23
CA VAL A 212 -1.50 5.81 -9.70
C VAL A 212 -1.50 5.98 -11.20
N ALA A 213 -0.59 5.31 -11.92
CA ALA A 213 -0.44 5.54 -13.35
C ALA A 213 0.03 4.29 -14.10
N GLY A 214 -0.26 4.23 -15.40
CA GLY A 214 0.27 3.22 -16.32
C GLY A 214 0.22 3.75 -17.75
N GLU A 215 1.14 3.32 -18.61
CA GLU A 215 1.11 3.57 -20.06
C GLU A 215 0.46 2.43 -20.81
N ASP A 216 0.72 1.23 -20.35
CA ASP A 216 0.12 -0.01 -20.85
C ASP A 216 -0.11 -0.99 -19.70
N ALA A 217 -0.53 -2.20 -20.00
CA ALA A 217 -0.82 -3.18 -18.97
C ALA A 217 0.39 -3.53 -18.08
N THR A 218 1.62 -3.34 -18.56
CA THR A 218 2.86 -3.81 -17.91
C THR A 218 3.87 -2.71 -17.60
N LEU A 219 3.54 -1.47 -17.91
CA LEU A 219 4.37 -0.31 -17.58
C LEU A 219 3.63 0.59 -16.60
N ASN A 220 3.70 0.25 -15.33
CA ASN A 220 2.92 0.85 -14.27
C ASN A 220 3.80 1.56 -13.25
N PHE A 221 3.25 2.62 -12.63
CA PHE A 221 3.94 3.50 -11.70
C PHE A 221 3.18 3.65 -10.41
N SER A 222 3.89 3.51 -9.30
CA SER A 222 3.33 3.63 -7.96
C SER A 222 4.06 4.69 -7.15
N ILE A 223 3.32 5.44 -6.35
CA ILE A 223 3.89 6.32 -5.32
C ILE A 223 4.45 5.44 -4.22
N PRO A 224 5.74 5.55 -3.90
CA PRO A 224 6.36 4.74 -2.86
C PRO A 224 5.75 4.96 -1.49
N VAL A 225 5.65 3.90 -0.69
CA VAL A 225 5.07 3.94 0.66
C VAL A 225 5.77 4.94 1.58
N TRP A 226 7.09 5.12 1.45
CA TRP A 226 7.84 6.08 2.27
C TRP A 226 7.48 7.54 2.01
N GLN A 227 6.81 7.85 0.91
CA GLN A 227 6.35 9.19 0.63
C GLN A 227 5.03 9.54 1.33
N PHE A 228 4.27 8.55 1.81
CA PHE A 228 2.94 8.82 2.38
C PHE A 228 2.61 8.05 3.68
N ALA A 229 3.43 7.08 4.09
CA ALA A 229 3.13 6.30 5.31
C ALA A 229 2.99 7.17 6.56
N SER A 230 3.81 8.21 6.71
CA SER A 230 3.73 9.14 7.85
C SER A 230 2.45 10.00 7.83
N LEU A 231 1.83 10.16 6.67
CA LEU A 231 0.59 10.95 6.53
C LEU A 231 -0.63 10.23 7.13
N VAL A 232 -0.56 8.92 7.37
CA VAL A 232 -1.63 8.17 8.06
C VAL A 232 -1.87 8.74 9.45
N ALA A 233 -0.81 9.03 10.21
CA ALA A 233 -0.94 9.63 11.56
C ALA A 233 -1.48 11.07 11.50
N VAL A 234 -1.17 11.81 10.45
CA VAL A 234 -1.74 13.15 10.21
C VAL A 234 -3.22 13.03 9.90
N ALA A 235 -3.61 12.12 9.02
CA ALA A 235 -5.01 11.86 8.68
C ALA A 235 -5.82 11.44 9.90
N ASP A 236 -5.29 10.55 10.73
CA ASP A 236 -5.94 10.08 11.96
C ASP A 236 -6.21 11.25 12.93
N ARG A 237 -5.21 12.10 13.17
CA ARG A 237 -5.38 13.30 14.02
C ARG A 237 -6.45 14.22 13.44
N MET A 238 -6.40 14.54 12.16
CA MET A 238 -7.34 15.45 11.52
C MET A 238 -8.77 14.92 11.55
N PHE A 239 -8.97 13.64 11.28
CA PHE A 239 -10.29 13.01 11.35
C PHE A 239 -10.84 12.98 12.78
N THR A 240 -9.97 12.73 13.78
CA THR A 240 -10.33 12.81 15.19
C THR A 240 -10.75 14.22 15.59
N GLU A 241 -10.03 15.25 15.16
CA GLU A 241 -10.41 16.64 15.40
C GLU A 241 -11.74 16.99 14.74
N CYS A 242 -12.03 16.47 13.54
CA CYS A 242 -13.33 16.61 12.89
C CYS A 242 -14.46 15.98 13.71
N ASP A 243 -14.25 14.81 14.28
CA ASP A 243 -15.25 14.14 15.12
C ASP A 243 -15.53 14.88 16.43
N LEU A 244 -14.53 15.57 16.98
CA LEU A 244 -14.65 16.36 18.22
C LEU A 244 -15.29 17.75 17.99
N ARG A 245 -15.29 18.27 16.77
CA ARG A 245 -15.90 19.56 16.45
C ARG A 245 -17.41 19.42 16.25
N VAL A 246 -18.15 19.46 17.33
CA VAL A 246 -19.64 19.30 17.36
C VAL A 246 -20.40 20.40 16.62
N VAL A 247 -19.76 21.44 16.04
CA VAL A 247 -20.43 22.68 15.61
C VAL A 247 -20.23 23.07 14.14
N THR A 248 -19.28 22.45 13.42
CA THR A 248 -19.14 22.70 11.97
C THR A 248 -18.88 21.39 11.26
N PRO A 249 -19.63 21.07 10.17
CA PRO A 249 -19.24 19.95 9.33
C PRO A 249 -17.81 20.22 8.86
N CYS A 250 -16.92 19.24 9.01
CA CYS A 250 -15.65 19.22 8.31
C CYS A 250 -15.98 19.11 6.83
N ASP A 251 -16.24 20.25 6.22
CA ASP A 251 -16.47 20.34 4.80
C ASP A 251 -15.18 19.91 4.08
N LYS A 252 -15.32 19.17 3.00
CA LYS A 252 -14.22 18.61 2.20
C LYS A 252 -13.19 19.64 1.73
N THR A 253 -13.49 20.94 1.90
CA THR A 253 -12.69 22.06 1.40
C THR A 253 -12.07 22.94 2.49
N THR A 254 -12.43 22.81 3.75
CA THR A 254 -11.96 23.69 4.81
C THR A 254 -11.03 22.97 5.78
N PHE A 255 -9.80 22.75 5.33
CA PHE A 255 -8.70 22.61 6.30
C PHE A 255 -8.31 24.01 6.77
N THR A 256 -8.27 24.19 8.11
CA THR A 256 -7.80 25.44 8.71
C THR A 256 -6.35 25.72 8.32
N PRO A 257 -5.91 27.01 8.28
CA PRO A 257 -4.51 27.36 8.03
C PRO A 257 -3.50 26.61 8.89
N GLU A 258 -3.87 26.23 10.12
CA GLU A 258 -3.03 25.43 11.02
C GLU A 258 -2.73 24.01 10.51
N ALA A 259 -3.61 23.42 9.70
CA ALA A 259 -3.35 22.13 9.06
C ALA A 259 -2.41 22.29 7.86
N GLU A 260 -2.50 23.41 7.16
CA GLU A 260 -1.56 23.79 6.09
C GLU A 260 -0.17 24.12 6.68
N ASP A 261 -0.10 24.72 7.87
CA ASP A 261 1.15 24.97 8.60
C ASP A 261 1.82 23.67 9.09
N LEU A 262 1.07 22.69 9.57
CA LEU A 262 1.59 21.36 9.90
C LEU A 262 2.12 20.63 8.67
N TYR A 263 1.45 20.77 7.54
CA TYR A 263 1.89 20.21 6.27
C TYR A 263 3.19 20.87 5.76
N ASN A 264 3.29 22.20 5.87
CA ASN A 264 4.47 22.97 5.49
C ASN A 264 5.68 22.73 6.41
N LEU A 265 5.45 22.47 7.71
CA LEU A 265 6.51 22.12 8.67
C LEU A 265 7.19 20.78 8.31
N TRP A 266 6.45 19.84 7.72
CA TRP A 266 7.00 18.54 7.28
C TRP A 266 7.69 18.61 5.93
N GLY A 267 7.28 19.52 5.05
CA GLY A 267 7.94 19.77 3.75
C GLY A 267 9.30 20.43 3.85
N THR A 268 9.64 21.01 5.02
CA THR A 268 10.93 21.68 5.26
C THR A 268 11.92 20.82 6.07
N LEU A 269 11.54 19.63 6.51
CA LEU A 269 12.38 18.74 7.33
C LEU A 269 13.01 17.58 6.54
N TRP A 270 12.88 17.56 5.19
CA TRP A 270 13.55 16.58 4.31
C TRP A 270 14.15 17.25 3.08
#